data_5962da44902489330c3b539e5f145917
#
_entry.id   5962da44902489330c3b539e5f145917
#
_cell.length_a   1.000
_cell.length_b   1.000
_cell.length_c   1.000
_cell.angle_alpha   90.00
_cell.angle_beta   90.00
_cell.angle_gamma   90.00
#
_symmetry.space_group_name_H-M   'P 1'
#
loop_
_entity.id
_entity.type
_entity.pdbx_description
1 polymer ?
#
loop_
_entity_poly.entity_id
_entity_poly.type
_entity_poly.pdbx_seq_one_letter_code
_entity_poly.pdbx_strand_id
1 'polypeptide(L)'
;YPVLWLQTGGGFDYTDWARYTAIELYAAEAGIAVVCSGTFCSAYMDTVHGDFKYFSTLSIETPRVVRHLFPLSEDPRDNFLAGFSMGGFGSLKWWVRDPEKFASIGLFSGVKNICEMGPSLGNAPNKAAITDTEVKRVAEDDYMFSSAVGDPSLLIGTENDISGMIVKQMAAGKKFPKAYMATGVEDTHYLDNKYFIEKYQSLGIEVYKTIDHGAHNWEYCDKHVKKYLDWLV
;
A
#
# COMPACT_ATOMS: atom_id res chain seq x y z
N TYR A 1 14.81 -17.16 -3.79
CA TYR A 1 14.22 -16.30 -4.81
C TYR A 1 14.04 -14.88 -4.24
N PRO A 2 14.32 -13.80 -5.01
CA PRO A 2 13.84 -12.47 -4.69
C PRO A 2 12.31 -12.46 -4.52
N VAL A 3 11.78 -11.57 -3.70
CA VAL A 3 10.35 -11.58 -3.37
C VAL A 3 9.74 -10.18 -3.42
N LEU A 4 8.59 -10.08 -4.07
CA LEU A 4 7.70 -8.94 -4.06
C LEU A 4 6.53 -9.21 -3.10
N TRP A 5 6.46 -8.43 -2.03
CA TRP A 5 5.32 -8.40 -1.10
C TRP A 5 4.29 -7.43 -1.66
N LEU A 6 3.18 -7.97 -2.22
CA LEU A 6 2.23 -7.22 -3.03
C LEU A 6 0.87 -7.11 -2.31
N GLN A 7 0.47 -5.86 -2.00
CA GLN A 7 -0.69 -5.57 -1.19
C GLN A 7 -1.89 -5.11 -2.03
N THR A 8 -3.09 -5.60 -1.70
CA THR A 8 -4.33 -5.25 -2.42
C THR A 8 -4.97 -3.97 -1.91
N GLY A 9 -5.83 -3.37 -2.72
CA GLY A 9 -6.68 -2.25 -2.34
C GLY A 9 -7.77 -2.62 -1.33
N GLY A 10 -8.50 -1.64 -0.84
CA GLY A 10 -9.64 -1.84 0.04
C GLY A 10 -10.79 -2.57 -0.66
N GLY A 11 -11.45 -3.49 0.05
CA GLY A 11 -12.53 -4.32 -0.48
C GLY A 11 -12.08 -5.45 -1.41
N PHE A 12 -10.77 -5.64 -1.60
CA PHE A 12 -10.17 -6.67 -2.43
C PHE A 12 -9.47 -7.74 -1.58
N ASP A 13 -9.21 -8.90 -2.19
CA ASP A 13 -8.52 -9.99 -1.53
C ASP A 13 -7.19 -10.36 -2.22
N TYR A 14 -6.50 -11.36 -1.66
CA TYR A 14 -5.18 -11.79 -2.15
C TYR A 14 -5.20 -12.38 -3.57
N THR A 15 -6.37 -12.69 -4.15
CA THR A 15 -6.49 -13.23 -5.52
C THR A 15 -6.57 -12.15 -6.59
N ASP A 16 -6.88 -10.90 -6.22
CA ASP A 16 -7.25 -9.86 -7.18
C ASP A 16 -6.09 -9.43 -8.09
N TRP A 17 -4.87 -9.42 -7.59
CA TRP A 17 -3.70 -9.15 -8.42
C TRP A 17 -3.55 -10.16 -9.56
N ALA A 18 -3.74 -11.46 -9.30
CA ALA A 18 -3.69 -12.49 -10.32
C ALA A 18 -4.91 -12.47 -11.26
N ARG A 19 -6.08 -12.00 -10.76
CA ARG A 19 -7.33 -11.96 -11.54
C ARG A 19 -7.44 -10.76 -12.46
N TYR A 20 -6.87 -9.63 -12.08
CA TYR A 20 -7.05 -8.35 -12.80
C TYR A 20 -5.79 -7.82 -13.46
N THR A 21 -4.64 -8.50 -13.29
CA THR A 21 -3.36 -8.11 -13.87
C THR A 21 -2.64 -9.34 -14.44
N ALA A 22 -1.59 -9.09 -15.22
CA ALA A 22 -0.69 -10.15 -15.69
C ALA A 22 0.52 -10.34 -14.75
N ILE A 23 0.35 -10.14 -13.45
CA ILE A 23 1.44 -10.18 -12.46
C ILE A 23 2.22 -11.50 -12.48
N GLU A 24 1.55 -12.64 -12.71
CA GLU A 24 2.22 -13.95 -12.77
C GLU A 24 3.23 -14.01 -13.92
N LEU A 25 2.86 -13.46 -15.09
CA LEU A 25 3.75 -13.38 -16.24
C LEU A 25 4.92 -12.43 -15.96
N TYR A 26 4.64 -11.23 -15.45
CA TYR A 26 5.66 -10.22 -15.17
C TYR A 26 6.66 -10.69 -14.13
N ALA A 27 6.18 -11.35 -13.08
CA ALA A 27 7.01 -11.91 -12.02
C ALA A 27 7.91 -13.05 -12.54
N ALA A 28 7.37 -13.91 -13.41
CA ALA A 28 8.14 -14.98 -14.05
C ALA A 28 9.25 -14.41 -14.94
N GLU A 29 8.96 -13.38 -15.75
CA GLU A 29 9.95 -12.68 -16.58
C GLU A 29 11.05 -12.01 -15.74
N ALA A 30 10.69 -11.43 -14.60
CA ALA A 30 11.62 -10.78 -13.69
C ALA A 30 12.39 -11.77 -12.78
N GLY A 31 11.98 -13.04 -12.73
CA GLY A 31 12.57 -14.04 -11.82
C GLY A 31 12.28 -13.78 -10.34
N ILE A 32 11.16 -13.14 -10.02
CA ILE A 32 10.77 -12.71 -8.68
C ILE A 32 9.55 -13.53 -8.21
N ALA A 33 9.58 -14.06 -7.00
CA ALA A 33 8.41 -14.64 -6.36
C ALA A 33 7.47 -13.52 -5.88
N VAL A 34 6.14 -13.73 -5.98
CA VAL A 34 5.17 -12.74 -5.51
C VAL A 34 4.36 -13.33 -4.36
N VAL A 35 4.24 -12.58 -3.27
CA VAL A 35 3.37 -12.90 -2.14
C VAL A 35 2.26 -11.86 -2.09
N CYS A 36 1.08 -12.25 -2.58
CA CYS A 36 -0.11 -11.41 -2.52
C CYS A 36 -0.79 -11.55 -1.17
N SER A 37 -1.07 -10.43 -0.51
CA SER A 37 -1.85 -10.40 0.70
C SER A 37 -2.89 -9.29 0.67
N GLY A 38 -3.97 -9.50 1.41
CA GLY A 38 -5.06 -8.55 1.56
C GLY A 38 -5.57 -8.55 2.99
N THR A 39 -6.06 -7.43 3.43
CA THR A 39 -6.56 -7.23 4.79
C THR A 39 -7.96 -6.62 4.79
N PHE A 40 -8.71 -6.87 3.71
CA PHE A 40 -10.01 -6.23 3.49
C PHE A 40 -9.91 -4.69 3.62
N CYS A 41 -10.83 -4.05 4.33
CA CYS A 41 -10.84 -2.59 4.55
C CYS A 41 -10.21 -2.15 5.89
N SER A 42 -9.21 -2.86 6.38
CA SER A 42 -8.56 -2.60 7.68
C SER A 42 -7.53 -1.46 7.69
N ALA A 43 -7.32 -0.77 6.57
CA ALA A 43 -6.21 0.17 6.40
C ALA A 43 -4.83 -0.43 6.77
N TYR A 44 -4.69 -1.76 6.67
CA TYR A 44 -3.47 -2.45 7.12
C TYR A 44 -3.04 -2.06 8.55
N MET A 45 -4.02 -1.92 9.44
CA MET A 45 -3.78 -1.58 10.84
C MET A 45 -4.15 -2.75 11.75
N ASP A 46 -3.46 -2.87 12.87
CA ASP A 46 -3.98 -3.63 13.99
C ASP A 46 -5.17 -2.86 14.54
N THR A 47 -6.34 -3.50 14.61
CA THR A 47 -7.59 -2.77 14.87
C THR A 47 -7.57 -2.07 16.23
N VAL A 48 -8.04 -0.82 16.24
CA VAL A 48 -8.22 -0.03 17.46
C VAL A 48 -9.41 -0.58 18.26
N HIS A 49 -10.47 -0.98 17.56
CA HIS A 49 -11.65 -1.62 18.15
C HIS A 49 -11.74 -3.07 17.68
N GLY A 50 -11.39 -4.02 18.56
CA GLY A 50 -11.34 -5.45 18.27
C GLY A 50 -9.93 -6.04 18.39
N ASP A 51 -9.83 -7.35 18.12
CA ASP A 51 -8.60 -8.12 18.35
C ASP A 51 -7.88 -8.52 17.05
N PHE A 52 -8.26 -7.95 15.89
CA PHE A 52 -7.63 -8.28 14.62
C PHE A 52 -6.28 -7.58 14.47
N LYS A 53 -5.23 -8.37 14.23
CA LYS A 53 -3.85 -7.91 14.11
C LYS A 53 -3.39 -7.93 12.66
N TYR A 54 -4.08 -7.20 11.77
CA TYR A 54 -3.82 -7.23 10.33
C TYR A 54 -2.41 -6.80 9.96
N PHE A 55 -1.90 -5.72 10.57
CA PHE A 55 -0.56 -5.26 10.27
C PHE A 55 0.51 -6.19 10.85
N SER A 56 0.32 -6.67 12.06
CA SER A 56 1.22 -7.66 12.68
C SER A 56 1.24 -8.95 11.89
N THR A 57 0.08 -9.45 11.45
CA THR A 57 -0.01 -10.64 10.60
C THR A 57 0.73 -10.42 9.28
N LEU A 58 0.46 -9.30 8.59
CA LEU A 58 1.12 -8.97 7.33
C LEU A 58 2.64 -8.91 7.46
N SER A 59 3.14 -8.19 8.44
CA SER A 59 4.53 -7.74 8.48
C SER A 59 5.45 -8.64 9.33
N ILE A 60 4.87 -9.55 10.12
CA ILE A 60 5.61 -10.45 11.01
C ILE A 60 5.27 -11.91 10.69
N GLU A 61 3.98 -12.28 10.75
CA GLU A 61 3.59 -13.69 10.64
C GLU A 61 3.69 -14.21 9.22
N THR A 62 3.14 -13.47 8.24
CA THR A 62 3.16 -13.86 6.83
C THR A 62 4.57 -14.11 6.30
N PRO A 63 5.56 -13.20 6.47
CA PRO A 63 6.93 -13.47 6.03
C PRO A 63 7.55 -14.70 6.70
N ARG A 64 7.28 -14.90 7.99
CA ARG A 64 7.77 -16.06 8.71
C ARG A 64 7.22 -17.37 8.16
N VAL A 65 5.91 -17.43 7.92
CA VAL A 65 5.23 -18.63 7.42
C VAL A 65 5.66 -18.95 5.99
N VAL A 66 5.61 -17.96 5.07
CA VAL A 66 5.94 -18.22 3.67
C VAL A 66 7.41 -18.55 3.44
N ARG A 67 8.33 -17.96 4.21
CA ARG A 67 9.76 -18.33 4.14
C ARG A 67 10.04 -19.72 4.70
N HIS A 68 9.22 -20.19 5.64
CA HIS A 68 9.32 -21.57 6.10
C HIS A 68 8.85 -22.58 5.02
N LEU A 69 7.89 -22.18 4.19
CA LEU A 69 7.32 -23.05 3.15
C LEU A 69 8.04 -22.94 1.80
N PHE A 70 8.61 -21.78 1.49
CA PHE A 70 9.21 -21.47 0.19
C PHE A 70 10.62 -20.87 0.35
N PRO A 71 11.54 -21.14 -0.58
CA PRO A 71 12.93 -20.65 -0.50
C PRO A 71 13.05 -19.16 -0.91
N LEU A 72 12.37 -18.28 -0.18
CA LEU A 72 12.39 -16.83 -0.39
C LEU A 72 13.61 -16.21 0.31
N SER A 73 14.27 -15.29 -0.38
CA SER A 73 15.45 -14.60 0.16
C SER A 73 15.12 -13.75 1.39
N GLU A 74 16.02 -13.77 2.36
CA GLU A 74 15.99 -12.88 3.52
C GLU A 74 16.88 -11.63 3.32
N ASP A 75 17.68 -11.61 2.24
CA ASP A 75 18.53 -10.45 1.93
C ASP A 75 17.64 -9.24 1.59
N PRO A 76 17.82 -8.08 2.26
CA PRO A 76 17.04 -6.88 1.96
C PRO A 76 17.12 -6.45 0.49
N ARG A 77 18.21 -6.75 -0.20
CA ARG A 77 18.39 -6.42 -1.63
C ARG A 77 17.46 -7.20 -2.56
N ASP A 78 16.93 -8.31 -2.09
CA ASP A 78 16.01 -9.20 -2.80
C ASP A 78 14.57 -9.05 -2.35
N ASN A 79 14.27 -8.10 -1.46
CA ASN A 79 12.94 -7.88 -0.90
C ASN A 79 12.37 -6.55 -1.39
N PHE A 80 11.19 -6.63 -2.01
CA PHE A 80 10.48 -5.49 -2.59
C PHE A 80 9.08 -5.40 -2.03
N LEU A 81 8.57 -4.18 -1.88
CA LEU A 81 7.17 -3.93 -1.51
C LEU A 81 6.43 -3.29 -2.67
N ALA A 82 5.17 -3.63 -2.85
CA ALA A 82 4.29 -2.80 -3.67
C ALA A 82 2.83 -2.90 -3.24
N GLY A 83 2.02 -1.94 -3.68
CA GLY A 83 0.59 -1.99 -3.41
C GLY A 83 -0.22 -0.94 -4.14
N PHE A 84 -1.50 -1.25 -4.27
CA PHE A 84 -2.51 -0.41 -4.88
C PHE A 84 -3.43 0.20 -3.82
N SER A 85 -3.78 1.49 -3.95
CA SER A 85 -4.79 2.13 -3.09
C SER A 85 -4.48 1.94 -1.61
N MET A 86 -5.38 1.34 -0.85
CA MET A 86 -5.16 0.98 0.56
C MET A 86 -3.94 0.07 0.76
N GLY A 87 -3.67 -0.84 -0.20
CA GLY A 87 -2.47 -1.68 -0.18
C GLY A 87 -1.18 -0.87 -0.38
N GLY A 88 -1.25 0.23 -1.13
CA GLY A 88 -0.15 1.20 -1.22
C GLY A 88 0.14 1.84 0.13
N PHE A 89 -0.90 2.23 0.87
CA PHE A 89 -0.73 2.73 2.24
C PHE A 89 -0.14 1.66 3.17
N GLY A 90 -0.62 0.42 3.11
CA GLY A 90 -0.10 -0.68 3.92
C GLY A 90 1.37 -1.00 3.62
N SER A 91 1.74 -0.99 2.33
CA SER A 91 3.14 -1.13 1.91
C SER A 91 4.00 0.03 2.41
N LEU A 92 3.51 1.25 2.28
CA LEU A 92 4.20 2.44 2.75
C LEU A 92 4.42 2.40 4.27
N LYS A 93 3.41 2.03 5.04
CA LYS A 93 3.51 1.85 6.49
C LYS A 93 4.58 0.82 6.85
N TRP A 94 4.60 -0.33 6.19
CA TRP A 94 5.60 -1.37 6.45
C TRP A 94 7.00 -0.89 6.10
N TRP A 95 7.18 -0.27 4.94
CA TRP A 95 8.44 0.28 4.49
C TRP A 95 8.99 1.37 5.43
N VAL A 96 8.13 2.26 5.93
CA VAL A 96 8.53 3.33 6.87
C VAL A 96 8.93 2.75 8.22
N ARG A 97 8.27 1.68 8.66
CA ARG A 97 8.64 1.02 9.92
C ARG A 97 9.99 0.30 9.85
N ASP A 98 10.19 -0.46 8.77
CA ASP A 98 11.34 -1.35 8.60
C ASP A 98 12.10 -1.04 7.29
N PRO A 99 12.59 0.19 7.05
CA PRO A 99 13.15 0.56 5.75
C PRO A 99 14.38 -0.27 5.36
N GLU A 100 15.13 -0.76 6.33
CA GLU A 100 16.32 -1.59 6.12
C GLU A 100 16.03 -3.00 5.60
N LYS A 101 14.76 -3.43 5.58
CA LYS A 101 14.36 -4.77 5.12
C LYS A 101 14.09 -4.85 3.62
N PHE A 102 14.09 -3.72 2.92
CA PHE A 102 13.64 -3.65 1.53
C PHE A 102 14.62 -2.91 0.63
N ALA A 103 14.72 -3.35 -0.62
CA ALA A 103 15.49 -2.67 -1.65
C ALA A 103 14.74 -1.48 -2.26
N SER A 104 13.41 -1.59 -2.36
CA SER A 104 12.55 -0.52 -2.90
C SER A 104 11.07 -0.74 -2.57
N ILE A 105 10.26 0.28 -2.89
CA ILE A 105 8.81 0.22 -2.80
C ILE A 105 8.15 0.75 -4.07
N GLY A 106 7.04 0.11 -4.50
CA GLY A 106 6.16 0.55 -5.59
C GLY A 106 4.77 0.91 -5.07
N LEU A 107 4.33 2.14 -5.25
CA LEU A 107 3.03 2.63 -4.78
C LEU A 107 2.19 3.08 -5.96
N PHE A 108 1.02 2.45 -6.12
CA PHE A 108 0.09 2.73 -7.22
C PHE A 108 -1.19 3.34 -6.63
N SER A 109 -1.39 4.65 -6.81
CA SER A 109 -2.56 5.37 -6.31
C SER A 109 -2.84 5.17 -4.81
N GLY A 110 -1.79 4.99 -4.01
CA GLY A 110 -1.88 4.63 -2.59
C GLY A 110 -0.96 5.44 -1.66
N VAL A 111 -0.44 6.57 -2.14
CA VAL A 111 0.46 7.44 -1.35
C VAL A 111 -0.38 8.35 -0.48
N LYS A 112 -0.52 8.02 0.79
CA LYS A 112 -1.40 8.73 1.75
C LYS A 112 -0.79 8.79 3.16
N ASN A 113 -1.33 9.69 3.97
CA ASN A 113 -1.20 9.64 5.43
C ASN A 113 -2.59 9.81 6.05
N ILE A 114 -3.12 8.76 6.66
CA ILE A 114 -4.48 8.77 7.24
C ILE A 114 -4.65 9.86 8.29
N CYS A 115 -3.62 10.16 9.06
CA CYS A 115 -3.64 11.20 10.09
C CYS A 115 -3.80 12.62 9.54
N GLU A 116 -3.45 12.84 8.28
CA GLU A 116 -3.49 14.15 7.62
C GLU A 116 -4.67 14.29 6.64
N MET A 117 -5.39 13.19 6.42
CA MET A 117 -6.60 13.22 5.60
C MET A 117 -7.71 13.84 6.42
N GLY A 118 -8.22 15.00 5.98
CA GLY A 118 -9.40 15.62 6.58
C GLY A 118 -10.65 14.75 6.43
N PRO A 119 -11.82 15.20 6.91
CA PRO A 119 -13.08 14.43 6.94
C PRO A 119 -13.63 14.01 5.55
N SER A 120 -12.91 14.22 4.47
CA SER A 120 -13.26 13.83 3.10
C SER A 120 -13.20 12.33 2.82
N LEU A 121 -12.74 11.49 3.75
CA LEU A 121 -12.80 10.02 3.63
C LEU A 121 -14.21 9.44 3.49
N GLY A 122 -15.26 10.27 3.61
CA GLY A 122 -16.66 9.85 3.51
C GLY A 122 -17.43 10.34 2.28
N ASN A 123 -16.79 11.03 1.35
CA ASN A 123 -17.49 11.52 0.15
C ASN A 123 -17.32 10.52 -1.01
N ALA A 124 -18.04 9.40 -0.93
CA ALA A 124 -18.30 8.58 -2.11
C ALA A 124 -19.03 9.45 -3.15
N PRO A 125 -18.52 9.58 -4.38
CA PRO A 125 -19.24 10.32 -5.41
C PRO A 125 -20.51 9.57 -5.79
N ASN A 126 -21.63 10.26 -5.75
CA ASN A 126 -22.89 9.88 -6.37
C ASN A 126 -23.64 8.65 -5.79
N LYS A 127 -24.28 8.81 -4.64
CA LYS A 127 -25.22 7.83 -4.05
C LYS A 127 -26.41 7.44 -4.97
N ALA A 128 -26.57 8.04 -6.13
CA ALA A 128 -27.75 7.87 -6.99
C ALA A 128 -27.70 6.64 -7.94
N ALA A 129 -26.59 5.89 -7.95
CA ALA A 129 -26.43 4.75 -8.86
C ALA A 129 -25.98 3.45 -8.18
N ILE A 130 -26.03 3.36 -6.86
CA ILE A 130 -25.51 2.21 -6.10
C ILE A 130 -26.67 1.21 -5.87
N THR A 131 -26.46 -0.05 -6.23
CA THR A 131 -27.41 -1.15 -5.97
C THR A 131 -27.46 -1.50 -4.48
N ASP A 132 -28.56 -2.12 -4.00
CA ASP A 132 -28.70 -2.53 -2.60
C ASP A 132 -27.55 -3.44 -2.10
N THR A 133 -26.99 -4.24 -3.00
CA THR A 133 -25.83 -5.10 -2.70
C THR A 133 -24.56 -4.28 -2.54
N GLU A 134 -24.37 -3.27 -3.39
CA GLU A 134 -23.24 -2.34 -3.28
C GLU A 134 -23.34 -1.45 -2.04
N VAL A 135 -24.57 -1.01 -1.67
CA VAL A 135 -24.83 -0.26 -0.43
C VAL A 135 -24.42 -1.06 0.80
N LYS A 136 -24.74 -2.35 0.84
CA LYS A 136 -24.34 -3.23 1.96
C LYS A 136 -22.81 -3.38 2.03
N ARG A 137 -22.17 -3.61 0.90
CA ARG A 137 -20.70 -3.75 0.84
C ARG A 137 -20.00 -2.49 1.28
N VAL A 138 -20.43 -1.32 0.79
CA VAL A 138 -19.87 -0.02 1.20
C VAL A 138 -20.07 0.23 2.70
N ALA A 139 -21.22 -0.13 3.26
CA ALA A 139 -21.45 0.02 4.70
C ALA A 139 -20.60 -0.93 5.55
N GLU A 140 -20.37 -2.15 5.08
CA GLU A 140 -19.47 -3.12 5.73
C GLU A 140 -18.00 -2.66 5.65
N ASP A 141 -17.57 -2.18 4.50
CA ASP A 141 -16.23 -1.62 4.28
C ASP A 141 -15.98 -0.38 5.17
N ASP A 142 -16.96 0.53 5.26
CA ASP A 142 -16.90 1.72 6.14
C ASP A 142 -16.83 1.31 7.62
N TYR A 143 -17.59 0.29 8.03
CA TYR A 143 -17.55 -0.23 9.40
C TYR A 143 -16.20 -0.85 9.72
N MET A 144 -15.66 -1.68 8.83
CA MET A 144 -14.35 -2.32 9.01
C MET A 144 -13.24 -1.27 9.07
N PHE A 145 -13.27 -0.29 8.18
CA PHE A 145 -12.31 0.80 8.16
C PHE A 145 -12.37 1.61 9.47
N SER A 146 -13.57 2.01 9.89
CA SER A 146 -13.77 2.77 11.13
C SER A 146 -13.35 1.99 12.37
N SER A 147 -13.59 0.68 12.40
CA SER A 147 -13.16 -0.20 13.50
C SER A 147 -11.64 -0.36 13.55
N ALA A 148 -10.98 -0.37 12.40
CA ALA A 148 -9.55 -0.49 12.31
C ALA A 148 -8.83 0.82 12.68
N VAL A 149 -9.32 1.95 12.16
CA VAL A 149 -8.66 3.26 12.26
C VAL A 149 -9.05 4.00 13.56
N GLY A 150 -10.31 3.86 14.00
CA GLY A 150 -10.84 4.64 15.12
C GLY A 150 -10.87 6.14 14.80
N ASP A 151 -10.49 6.97 15.75
CA ASP A 151 -10.31 8.41 15.54
C ASP A 151 -8.92 8.70 14.93
N PRO A 152 -8.84 9.17 13.67
CA PRO A 152 -7.55 9.44 13.02
C PRO A 152 -6.67 10.46 13.78
N SER A 153 -7.24 11.37 14.53
CA SER A 153 -6.49 12.36 15.32
C SER A 153 -5.64 11.72 16.41
N LEU A 154 -6.06 10.56 16.92
CA LEU A 154 -5.34 9.80 17.94
C LEU A 154 -4.17 8.99 17.36
N LEU A 155 -4.08 8.89 16.05
CA LEU A 155 -2.99 8.18 15.37
C LEU A 155 -1.74 9.05 15.17
N ILE A 156 -1.84 10.37 15.37
CA ILE A 156 -0.73 11.31 15.23
C ILE A 156 0.41 10.92 16.20
N GLY A 157 1.63 10.80 15.68
CA GLY A 157 2.80 10.38 16.45
C GLY A 157 2.91 8.88 16.73
N THR A 158 1.91 8.07 16.32
CA THR A 158 1.98 6.61 16.39
C THR A 158 2.68 6.01 15.14
N GLU A 159 2.80 4.69 15.07
CA GLU A 159 3.30 3.98 13.87
C GLU A 159 2.40 4.14 12.63
N ASN A 160 1.19 4.67 12.79
CA ASN A 160 0.23 4.91 11.72
C ASN A 160 0.36 6.31 11.12
N ASP A 161 1.12 7.20 11.76
CA ASP A 161 1.47 8.53 11.24
C ASP A 161 2.69 8.43 10.33
N ILE A 162 2.46 8.22 9.05
CA ILE A 162 3.53 8.00 8.07
C ILE A 162 4.51 9.17 8.02
N SER A 163 4.03 10.41 7.96
CA SER A 163 4.90 11.59 7.90
C SER A 163 5.75 11.74 9.16
N GLY A 164 5.13 11.59 10.33
CA GLY A 164 5.83 11.61 11.61
C GLY A 164 6.86 10.49 11.74
N MET A 165 6.52 9.29 11.28
CA MET A 165 7.43 8.14 11.29
C MET A 165 8.62 8.33 10.33
N ILE A 166 8.43 8.89 9.14
CA ILE A 166 9.55 9.22 8.23
C ILE A 166 10.53 10.15 8.94
N VAL A 167 10.04 11.25 9.50
CA VAL A 167 10.88 12.22 10.23
C VAL A 167 11.62 11.55 11.39
N LYS A 168 10.93 10.74 12.19
CA LYS A 168 11.49 10.00 13.32
C LYS A 168 12.60 9.04 12.89
N GLN A 169 12.38 8.26 11.85
CA GLN A 169 13.36 7.28 11.35
C GLN A 169 14.59 7.97 10.76
N MET A 170 14.40 9.08 10.03
CA MET A 170 15.52 9.87 9.51
C MET A 170 16.35 10.51 10.64
N ALA A 171 15.69 11.02 11.67
CA ALA A 171 16.38 11.55 12.86
C ALA A 171 17.15 10.46 13.61
N ALA A 172 16.72 9.20 13.53
CA ALA A 172 17.45 8.03 14.03
C ALA A 172 18.57 7.55 13.10
N GLY A 173 18.85 8.26 12.00
CA GLY A 173 19.91 7.94 11.05
C GLY A 173 19.56 6.84 10.05
N LYS A 174 18.31 6.38 9.99
CA LYS A 174 17.91 5.40 8.99
C LYS A 174 17.80 6.04 7.61
N LYS A 175 18.19 5.28 6.60
CA LYS A 175 18.05 5.64 5.19
C LYS A 175 16.88 4.88 4.59
N PHE A 176 16.08 5.58 3.81
CA PHE A 176 15.01 4.96 3.05
C PHE A 176 15.53 4.52 1.69
N PRO A 177 15.20 3.30 1.24
CA PRO A 177 15.43 2.87 -0.12
C PRO A 177 14.62 3.71 -1.12
N LYS A 178 15.00 3.63 -2.40
CA LYS A 178 14.30 4.32 -3.48
C LYS A 178 12.83 3.87 -3.60
N ALA A 179 11.94 4.80 -3.98
CA ALA A 179 10.52 4.56 -4.11
C ALA A 179 10.04 4.87 -5.55
N TYR A 180 9.22 3.97 -6.10
CA TYR A 180 8.44 4.20 -7.31
C TYR A 180 7.02 4.60 -6.91
N MET A 181 6.58 5.81 -7.26
CA MET A 181 5.26 6.31 -6.88
C MET A 181 4.49 6.77 -8.11
N ALA A 182 3.33 6.16 -8.36
CA ALA A 182 2.50 6.43 -9.52
C ALA A 182 1.07 6.81 -9.13
N THR A 183 0.50 7.80 -9.84
CA THR A 183 -0.93 8.14 -9.76
C THR A 183 -1.43 8.65 -11.11
N GLY A 184 -2.65 8.26 -11.48
CA GLY A 184 -3.32 8.73 -12.69
C GLY A 184 -3.94 10.11 -12.49
N VAL A 185 -3.98 10.95 -13.55
CA VAL A 185 -4.60 12.28 -13.48
C VAL A 185 -6.13 12.21 -13.39
N GLU A 186 -6.74 11.11 -13.82
CA GLU A 186 -8.17 10.82 -13.70
C GLU A 186 -8.52 10.05 -12.41
N ASP A 187 -7.52 9.77 -11.55
CA ASP A 187 -7.74 9.10 -10.28
C ASP A 187 -8.50 9.99 -9.29
N THR A 188 -9.53 9.46 -8.65
CA THR A 188 -10.30 10.16 -7.61
C THR A 188 -9.44 10.63 -6.43
N HIS A 189 -8.28 10.00 -6.22
CA HIS A 189 -7.30 10.34 -5.19
C HIS A 189 -6.07 11.08 -5.74
N TYR A 190 -6.14 11.58 -6.97
CA TYR A 190 -5.01 12.23 -7.63
C TYR A 190 -4.36 13.34 -6.79
N LEU A 191 -5.18 14.27 -6.28
CA LEU A 191 -4.67 15.43 -5.52
C LEU A 191 -3.97 14.99 -4.23
N ASP A 192 -4.52 14.01 -3.53
CA ASP A 192 -3.93 13.48 -2.31
C ASP A 192 -2.59 12.78 -2.62
N ASN A 193 -2.58 11.89 -3.61
CA ASN A 193 -1.37 11.18 -4.01
C ASN A 193 -0.28 12.16 -4.43
N LYS A 194 -0.60 13.14 -5.27
CA LYS A 194 0.34 14.18 -5.71
C LYS A 194 0.92 14.94 -4.52
N TYR A 195 0.06 15.40 -3.60
CA TYR A 195 0.48 16.13 -2.40
C TYR A 195 1.46 15.30 -1.55
N PHE A 196 1.13 14.05 -1.24
CA PHE A 196 1.98 13.22 -0.40
C PHE A 196 3.27 12.78 -1.10
N ILE A 197 3.26 12.54 -2.41
CA ILE A 197 4.48 12.29 -3.19
C ILE A 197 5.44 13.48 -3.06
N GLU A 198 4.95 14.69 -3.28
CA GLU A 198 5.76 15.92 -3.19
C GLU A 198 6.24 16.17 -1.75
N LYS A 199 5.39 15.91 -0.76
CA LYS A 199 5.76 15.98 0.64
C LYS A 199 6.88 15.01 1.00
N TYR A 200 6.78 13.75 0.61
CA TYR A 200 7.82 12.76 0.92
C TYR A 200 9.14 13.06 0.20
N GLN A 201 9.09 13.57 -1.03
CA GLN A 201 10.29 14.10 -1.70
C GLN A 201 10.92 15.24 -0.91
N SER A 202 10.12 16.18 -0.39
CA SER A 202 10.61 17.30 0.42
C SER A 202 11.23 16.85 1.75
N LEU A 203 10.82 15.70 2.28
CA LEU A 203 11.42 15.06 3.46
C LEU A 203 12.72 14.32 3.15
N GLY A 204 13.13 14.24 1.88
CA GLY A 204 14.40 13.62 1.45
C GLY A 204 14.28 12.18 0.97
N ILE A 205 13.06 11.68 0.73
CA ILE A 205 12.86 10.37 0.09
C ILE A 205 13.22 10.47 -1.40
N GLU A 206 14.03 9.55 -1.91
CA GLU A 206 14.30 9.42 -3.33
C GLU A 206 13.09 8.77 -4.03
N VAL A 207 12.36 9.56 -4.81
CA VAL A 207 11.13 9.12 -5.48
C VAL A 207 11.27 9.19 -6.99
N TYR A 208 11.11 8.05 -7.65
CA TYR A 208 10.79 8.00 -9.08
C TYR A 208 9.27 8.21 -9.24
N LYS A 209 8.91 9.44 -9.61
CA LYS A 209 7.51 9.86 -9.72
C LYS A 209 6.98 9.65 -11.12
N THR A 210 5.82 8.99 -11.22
CA THR A 210 5.04 8.90 -12.46
C THR A 210 3.64 9.47 -12.23
N ILE A 211 3.31 10.51 -12.99
CA ILE A 211 1.96 11.09 -13.07
C ILE A 211 1.57 11.08 -14.54
N ASP A 212 0.63 10.23 -14.90
CA ASP A 212 0.20 10.03 -16.28
C ASP A 212 -1.30 9.74 -16.38
N HIS A 213 -1.82 9.53 -17.59
CA HIS A 213 -3.23 9.22 -17.80
C HIS A 213 -3.59 7.86 -17.21
N GLY A 214 -4.69 7.83 -16.47
CA GLY A 214 -5.26 6.65 -15.84
C GLY A 214 -6.14 6.99 -14.65
N ALA A 215 -7.07 6.09 -14.35
CA ALA A 215 -8.03 6.22 -13.26
C ALA A 215 -7.66 5.29 -12.09
N HIS A 216 -8.45 5.33 -11.01
CA HIS A 216 -8.29 4.43 -9.85
C HIS A 216 -8.83 3.03 -10.16
N ASN A 217 -8.12 2.28 -11.00
CA ASN A 217 -8.57 0.98 -11.49
C ASN A 217 -7.41 -0.02 -11.71
N TRP A 218 -7.77 -1.27 -11.98
CA TRP A 218 -6.81 -2.35 -12.20
C TRP A 218 -6.00 -2.21 -13.49
N GLU A 219 -6.51 -1.55 -14.54
CA GLU A 219 -5.75 -1.27 -15.77
C GLU A 219 -4.53 -0.38 -15.45
N TYR A 220 -4.73 0.63 -14.60
CA TYR A 220 -3.65 1.47 -14.13
C TYR A 220 -2.62 0.69 -13.31
N CYS A 221 -3.11 -0.20 -12.44
CA CYS A 221 -2.26 -1.05 -11.61
C CYS A 221 -1.44 -2.03 -12.44
N ASP A 222 -2.05 -2.70 -13.41
CA ASP A 222 -1.37 -3.65 -14.31
C ASP A 222 -0.22 -2.97 -15.05
N LYS A 223 -0.50 -1.79 -15.65
CA LYS A 223 0.51 -0.96 -16.33
C LYS A 223 1.67 -0.60 -15.40
N HIS A 224 1.38 -0.20 -14.17
CA HIS A 224 2.40 0.34 -13.26
C HIS A 224 3.14 -0.73 -12.45
N VAL A 225 2.54 -1.87 -12.16
CA VAL A 225 3.26 -3.01 -11.57
C VAL A 225 4.29 -3.57 -12.56
N LYS A 226 3.94 -3.64 -13.87
CA LYS A 226 4.91 -4.01 -14.92
C LYS A 226 6.07 -3.03 -14.97
N LYS A 227 5.78 -1.72 -15.06
CA LYS A 227 6.81 -0.67 -15.06
C LYS A 227 7.68 -0.69 -13.81
N TYR A 228 7.10 -0.99 -12.65
CA TYR A 228 7.85 -1.12 -11.42
C TYR A 228 8.81 -2.29 -11.46
N LEU A 229 8.37 -3.46 -11.91
CA LEU A 229 9.22 -4.63 -12.06
C LEU A 229 10.36 -4.37 -13.08
N ASP A 230 10.07 -3.72 -14.21
CA ASP A 230 11.10 -3.31 -15.18
C ASP A 230 12.11 -2.29 -14.61
N TRP A 231 11.68 -1.45 -13.67
CA TRP A 231 12.54 -0.48 -13.01
C TRP A 231 13.43 -1.10 -11.91
N LEU A 232 13.08 -2.29 -11.40
CA LEU A 232 13.90 -3.02 -10.43
C LEU A 232 15.16 -3.62 -11.06
N VAL A 233 15.07 -4.02 -12.32
CA VAL A 233 16.14 -4.64 -13.12
C VAL A 233 16.98 -3.56 -13.80
#